data_37665b1041fc29ee1e89440d3351c8a3
#
_entry.id   37665b1041fc29ee1e89440d3351c8a3
#
_cell.length_a   1.000
_cell.length_b   1.000
_cell.length_c   1.000
_cell.angle_alpha   90.00
_cell.angle_beta   90.00
_cell.angle_gamma   90.00
#
_symmetry.space_group_name_H-M   'P 1'
#
loop_
_entity.id
_entity.type
_entity.pdbx_description
1 polymer ?
#
loop_
_entity_poly.entity_id
_entity_poly.type
_entity_poly.pdbx_seq_one_letter_code
_entity_poly.pdbx_strand_id
1 'polypeptide(L)'
;YIKHLPFDELKVDRSFVNDLENDEMNRRMVNFMVQLGRELGMCVVAEGVETPRQRELLLEMGCDALQGYLMDKPMAIEAFTAKYQLG
;
A
#
# COMPACT_ATOMS: atom_id res chain seq x y z
N TYR A 1 -4.54 1.19 22.02
CA TYR A 1 -5.48 0.34 21.38
C TYR A 1 -6.63 1.12 20.84
N ILE A 2 -6.94 2.07 21.47
CA ILE A 2 -7.90 2.97 20.96
C ILE A 2 -7.43 3.67 19.73
N LYS A 3 -6.16 3.69 19.52
CA LYS A 3 -5.63 4.34 18.37
C LYS A 3 -5.97 3.68 17.09
N HIS A 4 -6.50 2.48 17.12
CA HIS A 4 -6.83 1.79 15.89
C HIS A 4 -8.23 2.09 15.45
N LEU A 5 -8.52 3.36 15.30
CA LEU A 5 -9.80 3.76 14.78
C LEU A 5 -9.88 3.36 13.31
N PRO A 6 -11.07 3.02 12.84
CA PRO A 6 -11.22 2.53 11.46
C PRO A 6 -10.71 3.49 10.40
N PHE A 7 -10.67 4.77 10.71
CA PHE A 7 -10.24 5.75 9.72
C PHE A 7 -8.78 6.15 9.89
N ASP A 8 -8.04 5.44 10.74
CA ASP A 8 -6.62 5.73 10.87
C ASP A 8 -5.88 5.08 9.71
N GLU A 9 -5.60 5.87 8.70
CA GLU A 9 -4.93 5.40 7.51
C GLU A 9 -3.71 6.25 7.21
N LEU A 10 -2.68 5.60 6.69
CA LEU A 10 -1.55 6.28 6.11
C LEU A 10 -1.60 5.99 4.63
N LYS A 11 -1.75 7.03 3.82
CA LYS A 11 -1.84 6.85 2.37
C LYS A 11 -0.52 7.19 1.72
N VAL A 12 -0.05 6.27 0.88
CA VAL A 12 1.14 6.52 0.08
C VAL A 12 0.66 7.09 -1.24
N ASP A 13 0.99 8.35 -1.48
CA ASP A 13 0.50 9.06 -2.63
C ASP A 13 0.97 8.45 -3.94
N ARG A 14 0.18 8.64 -4.98
CA ARG A 14 0.49 8.14 -6.31
C ARG A 14 1.89 8.56 -6.78
N SER A 15 2.30 9.76 -6.48
CA SER A 15 3.59 10.25 -6.96
C SER A 15 4.73 9.37 -6.44
N PHE A 16 4.61 8.85 -5.24
CA PHE A 16 5.62 7.95 -4.71
C PHE A 16 5.52 6.57 -5.35
N VAL A 17 4.31 6.12 -5.60
CA VAL A 17 4.12 4.81 -6.22
C VAL A 17 4.66 4.79 -7.64
N ASN A 18 4.48 5.89 -8.36
CA ASN A 18 4.94 5.98 -9.75
C ASN A 18 6.43 5.74 -9.88
N ASP A 19 7.22 6.13 -8.91
CA ASP A 19 8.66 6.03 -8.98
C ASP A 19 9.23 4.80 -8.31
N LEU A 20 8.38 3.91 -7.85
CA LEU A 20 8.85 2.73 -7.12
C LEU A 20 9.82 1.87 -7.90
N GLU A 21 9.56 1.67 -9.19
CA GLU A 21 10.36 0.75 -9.96
C GLU A 21 11.69 1.35 -10.42
N ASN A 22 11.73 2.66 -10.58
CA ASN A 22 12.87 3.28 -11.23
C ASN A 22 13.75 4.12 -10.33
N ASP A 23 13.34 4.35 -9.10
CA ASP A 23 14.06 5.23 -8.20
C ASP A 23 14.27 4.52 -6.87
N GLU A 24 15.50 4.10 -6.64
CA GLU A 24 15.80 3.35 -5.43
C GLU A 24 15.59 4.17 -4.17
N MET A 25 15.94 5.45 -4.20
CA MET A 25 15.74 6.30 -3.05
C MET A 25 14.26 6.43 -2.73
N ASN A 26 13.46 6.59 -3.78
CA ASN A 26 12.01 6.68 -3.60
C ASN A 26 11.46 5.38 -3.01
N ARG A 27 12.00 4.25 -3.46
CA ARG A 27 11.55 2.96 -2.95
C ARG A 27 11.86 2.83 -1.48
N ARG A 28 13.03 3.28 -1.06
CA ARG A 28 13.40 3.26 0.35
C ARG A 28 12.49 4.15 1.18
N MET A 29 12.16 5.31 0.63
CA MET A 29 11.27 6.22 1.32
C MET A 29 9.90 5.61 1.52
N VAL A 30 9.38 4.99 0.47
CA VAL A 30 8.07 4.35 0.57
C VAL A 30 8.11 3.22 1.60
N ASN A 31 9.17 2.43 1.56
CA ASN A 31 9.29 1.36 2.54
C ASN A 31 9.30 1.92 3.95
N PHE A 32 10.02 3.01 4.17
CA PHE A 32 10.05 3.65 5.47
C PHE A 32 8.66 4.08 5.90
N MET A 33 7.91 4.70 4.98
CA MET A 33 6.56 5.16 5.29
C MET A 33 5.65 3.99 5.66
N VAL A 34 5.77 2.89 4.92
CA VAL A 34 4.94 1.72 5.20
C VAL A 34 5.28 1.16 6.58
N GLN A 35 6.57 1.03 6.89
CA GLN A 35 6.96 0.50 8.19
C GLN A 35 6.52 1.41 9.31
N LEU A 36 6.65 2.70 9.12
CA LEU A 36 6.22 3.66 10.12
C LEU A 36 4.73 3.54 10.40
N GLY A 37 3.94 3.45 9.33
CA GLY A 37 2.51 3.28 9.51
C GLY A 37 2.16 2.02 10.27
N ARG A 38 2.85 0.95 9.95
CA ARG A 38 2.61 -0.33 10.63
C ARG A 38 2.97 -0.23 12.12
N GLU A 39 4.08 0.44 12.42
CA GLU A 39 4.49 0.62 13.80
C GLU A 39 3.47 1.43 14.59
N LEU A 40 2.83 2.36 13.92
CA LEU A 40 1.83 3.20 14.57
C LEU A 40 0.46 2.55 14.60
N GLY A 41 0.34 1.36 14.05
CA GLY A 41 -0.94 0.66 14.04
C GLY A 41 -1.92 1.20 13.04
N MET A 42 -1.43 1.85 11.99
CA MET A 42 -2.28 2.43 10.96
C MET A 42 -2.44 1.46 9.80
N CYS A 43 -3.54 1.63 9.08
CA CYS A 43 -3.75 0.89 7.86
C CYS A 43 -3.03 1.63 6.74
N VAL A 44 -2.06 0.98 6.10
CA VAL A 44 -1.28 1.63 5.06
C VAL A 44 -1.87 1.32 3.70
N VAL A 45 -2.25 2.36 2.98
CA VAL A 45 -2.90 2.24 1.68
C VAL A 45 -2.06 2.94 0.63
N ALA A 46 -1.74 2.23 -0.45
CA ALA A 46 -0.99 2.83 -1.54
C ALA A 46 -1.94 3.17 -2.67
N GLU A 47 -1.81 4.38 -3.22
CA GLU A 47 -2.68 4.87 -4.28
C GLU A 47 -1.96 4.89 -5.61
N GLY A 48 -2.73 4.67 -6.68
CA GLY A 48 -2.16 4.79 -8.01
C GLY A 48 -1.30 3.63 -8.43
N VAL A 49 -1.61 2.43 -7.96
CA VAL A 49 -0.85 1.24 -8.35
C VAL A 49 -1.26 0.86 -9.77
N GLU A 50 -0.29 0.87 -10.68
CA GLU A 50 -0.57 0.66 -12.09
C GLU A 50 0.12 -0.56 -12.69
N THR A 51 1.19 -1.04 -12.08
CA THR A 51 1.92 -2.16 -12.64
C THR A 51 2.01 -3.32 -11.67
N PRO A 52 2.15 -4.54 -12.19
CA PRO A 52 2.33 -5.70 -11.32
C PRO A 52 3.56 -5.59 -10.44
N ARG A 53 4.61 -4.95 -10.96
CA ARG A 53 5.84 -4.82 -10.18
C ARG A 53 5.65 -3.87 -9.00
N GLN A 54 4.92 -2.78 -9.23
CA GLN A 54 4.59 -1.88 -8.14
C GLN A 54 3.83 -2.62 -7.05
N ARG A 55 2.86 -3.42 -7.48
CA ARG A 55 2.08 -4.20 -6.54
C ARG A 55 2.96 -5.14 -5.72
N GLU A 56 3.86 -5.84 -6.40
CA GLU A 56 4.75 -6.76 -5.71
C GLU A 56 5.59 -6.06 -4.66
N LEU A 57 6.17 -4.94 -5.04
CA LEU A 57 7.04 -4.20 -4.14
C LEU A 57 6.27 -3.73 -2.91
N LEU A 58 5.07 -3.20 -3.12
CA LEU A 58 4.27 -2.71 -2.01
C LEU A 58 3.83 -3.85 -1.09
N LEU A 59 3.50 -5.00 -1.66
CA LEU A 59 3.13 -6.14 -0.85
C LEU A 59 4.30 -6.65 -0.03
N GLU A 60 5.48 -6.66 -0.63
CA GLU A 60 6.67 -7.09 0.10
C GLU A 60 6.96 -6.17 1.27
N MET A 61 6.66 -4.89 1.11
CA MET A 61 6.86 -3.93 2.19
C MET A 61 5.85 -4.09 3.32
N GLY A 62 4.72 -4.71 3.03
CA GLY A 62 3.71 -4.92 4.04
C GLY A 62 2.55 -3.95 3.96
N CYS A 63 2.32 -3.36 2.79
CA CYS A 63 1.20 -2.47 2.59
C CYS A 63 -0.11 -3.22 2.79
N ASP A 64 -1.08 -2.59 3.44
CA ASP A 64 -2.33 -3.26 3.80
C ASP A 64 -3.35 -3.26 2.69
N ALA A 65 -3.35 -2.24 1.84
CA ALA A 65 -4.32 -2.14 0.76
C ALA A 65 -3.71 -1.38 -0.39
N LEU A 66 -4.18 -1.67 -1.60
CA LEU A 66 -3.69 -1.04 -2.80
C LEU A 66 -4.88 -0.52 -3.60
N GLN A 67 -4.70 0.65 -4.22
CA GLN A 67 -5.69 1.25 -5.07
C GLN A 67 -5.04 1.69 -6.37
N GLY A 68 -5.76 1.57 -7.49
CA GLY A 68 -5.21 2.02 -8.74
C GLY A 68 -5.78 1.26 -9.92
N TYR A 69 -5.24 1.59 -11.07
CA TYR A 69 -5.72 1.01 -12.31
C TYR A 69 -5.67 -0.52 -12.30
N LEU A 70 -4.59 -1.06 -11.80
CA LEU A 70 -4.43 -2.50 -11.78
C LEU A 70 -5.47 -3.17 -10.89
N MET A 71 -5.95 -2.45 -9.92
CA MET A 71 -6.90 -2.98 -8.94
C MET A 71 -8.33 -2.52 -9.22
N ASP A 72 -8.58 -1.94 -10.38
CA ASP A 72 -9.89 -1.41 -10.70
C ASP A 72 -10.94 -2.48 -10.98
N LYS A 73 -10.49 -3.66 -11.32
CA LYS A 73 -11.44 -4.73 -11.57
C LYS A 73 -12.01 -5.16 -10.24
N PRO A 74 -13.32 -5.11 -10.10
CA PRO A 74 -13.94 -5.38 -8.80
C PRO A 74 -13.48 -6.67 -8.16
N MET A 75 -13.40 -7.73 -8.96
CA MET A 75 -13.00 -9.01 -8.42
C MET A 75 -11.56 -8.98 -7.90
N ALA A 76 -10.69 -8.33 -8.62
CA ALA A 76 -9.29 -8.27 -8.21
C ALA A 76 -9.16 -7.49 -6.91
N ILE A 77 -9.88 -6.40 -6.80
CA ILE A 77 -9.82 -5.59 -5.60
C ILE A 77 -10.38 -6.34 -4.42
N GLU A 78 -11.51 -6.99 -4.60
CA GLU A 78 -12.12 -7.73 -3.50
C GLU A 78 -11.24 -8.89 -3.06
N ALA A 79 -10.72 -9.63 -4.01
CA ALA A 79 -9.88 -10.77 -3.68
C ALA A 79 -8.64 -10.31 -2.95
N PHE A 80 -8.02 -9.24 -3.42
CA PHE A 80 -6.84 -8.72 -2.80
C PHE A 80 -7.13 -8.24 -1.39
N THR A 81 -8.16 -7.44 -1.25
CA THR A 81 -8.51 -6.85 0.03
C THR A 81 -8.82 -7.93 1.05
N ALA A 82 -9.65 -8.89 0.67
CA ALA A 82 -10.01 -9.95 1.59
C ALA A 82 -8.78 -10.73 2.04
N LYS A 83 -7.90 -11.03 1.08
CA LYS A 83 -6.74 -11.82 1.38
C LYS A 83 -5.81 -11.13 2.37
N TYR A 84 -5.59 -9.85 2.19
CA TYR A 84 -4.59 -9.16 2.99
C TYR A 84 -5.14 -8.49 4.23
N GLN A 85 -6.42 -8.26 4.29
CA GLN A 85 -7.02 -7.74 5.50
C GLN A 85 -7.12 -8.80 6.57
N LEU A 86 -7.29 -10.03 6.13
CA LEU A 86 -7.39 -11.14 7.06
C LEU A 86 -6.04 -11.58 7.57
N GLY A 87 -5.01 -11.29 6.82
CA GLY A 87 -3.68 -11.74 7.15
C GLY A 87 -3.03 -10.99 8.28
#